data_c612a489716382ce65cd5b1eb1ee1c73
#
_entry.id   c612a489716382ce65cd5b1eb1ee1c73
#
_cell.length_a   1.000
_cell.length_b   1.000
_cell.length_c   1.000
_cell.angle_alpha   90.00
_cell.angle_beta   90.00
_cell.angle_gamma   90.00
#
_symmetry.space_group_name_H-M   'P 1'
#
loop_
_entity.id
_entity.type
_entity.pdbx_description
1 polymer ?
#
loop_
_entity_poly.entity_id
_entity_poly.type
_entity_poly.pdbx_seq_one_letter_code
_entity_poly.pdbx_strand_id
1 'polypeptide(L)'
;MNFILTDEQKELLKSIHNLKILSSNATLSASEVAFYHDMTNKKKEQLVTQIYFQDKDSKDFYQCKDGRFKSYNPQFIAATREALIEKLYVYYFDHTFEAIYKQWTKHRIQTQIVSGKTIEEDISIWKRFLSCSPLAHMQIAEIKPKHIMNLFQEWTGNGKISRKDFNNRKSVLNGIFRFAVLHEIIPYNPITSLPCNELKFKISAKKPKAYSLDERKALLDYLNTLKPDAYILAIQLAFMGIFRIGELKGLSWDPADGNRVSIDCQLVEERTINEDLSLGELTRTLKNPKGNPYYSIRTEYVSSEAVALLQQMKDLNPDGKLLFLHEGRELTTDTFNRRLKKYCTAVGIPYLSSHKIRFTGASMLYAAGVPAVEIQPLLGHSNLAMTQHYIGQQVTPQDDSKMARILIK
;
A
#
# COMPACT_ATOMS: atom_id res chain seq x y z
N MET A 1 -24.52 -6.25 -12.63
CA MET A 1 -25.68 -6.36 -13.55
C MET A 1 -25.50 -5.31 -14.62
N ASN A 2 -25.39 -5.72 -15.89
CA ASN A 2 -25.33 -4.78 -16.99
C ASN A 2 -26.75 -4.43 -17.39
N PHE A 3 -27.22 -3.26 -16.97
CA PHE A 3 -28.48 -2.73 -17.51
C PHE A 3 -28.17 -1.95 -18.78
N ILE A 4 -28.63 -2.44 -19.92
CA ILE A 4 -28.65 -1.65 -21.14
C ILE A 4 -29.80 -0.65 -20.99
N LEU A 5 -29.45 0.62 -20.72
CA LEU A 5 -30.43 1.69 -20.60
C LEU A 5 -31.16 1.89 -21.92
N THR A 6 -32.48 2.01 -21.86
CA THR A 6 -33.30 2.46 -22.98
C THR A 6 -32.98 3.93 -23.33
N ASP A 7 -33.33 4.37 -24.53
CA ASP A 7 -33.09 5.76 -24.91
C ASP A 7 -33.88 6.75 -24.05
N GLU A 8 -35.06 6.38 -23.60
CA GLU A 8 -35.85 7.15 -22.63
C GLU A 8 -35.13 7.31 -21.28
N GLN A 9 -34.52 6.21 -20.76
CA GLN A 9 -33.75 6.22 -19.53
C GLN A 9 -32.46 7.06 -19.65
N LYS A 10 -31.81 7.04 -20.80
CA LYS A 10 -30.65 7.90 -21.10
C LYS A 10 -31.03 9.40 -21.09
N GLU A 11 -32.16 9.74 -21.69
CA GLU A 11 -32.66 11.13 -21.68
C GLU A 11 -33.07 11.57 -20.27
N LEU A 12 -33.68 10.67 -19.49
CA LEU A 12 -34.03 10.96 -18.11
C LEU A 12 -32.76 11.21 -17.25
N LEU A 13 -31.71 10.40 -17.45
CA LEU A 13 -30.43 10.57 -16.77
C LEU A 13 -29.74 11.90 -17.12
N LYS A 14 -29.73 12.29 -18.41
CA LYS A 14 -29.25 13.61 -18.86
C LYS A 14 -30.01 14.74 -18.20
N SER A 15 -31.34 14.61 -18.12
CA SER A 15 -32.19 15.60 -17.51
C SER A 15 -31.90 15.78 -16.01
N ILE A 16 -31.66 14.68 -15.28
CA ILE A 16 -31.23 14.72 -13.87
C ILE A 16 -29.91 15.46 -13.72
N HIS A 17 -28.93 15.17 -14.60
CA HIS A 17 -27.65 15.84 -14.59
C HIS A 17 -27.77 17.36 -14.83
N ASN A 18 -28.54 17.75 -15.83
CA ASN A 18 -28.79 19.18 -16.13
C ASN A 18 -29.47 19.88 -14.96
N LEU A 19 -30.46 19.28 -14.31
CA LEU A 19 -31.14 19.85 -13.14
C LEU A 19 -30.17 20.02 -11.95
N LYS A 20 -29.26 19.08 -11.73
CA LYS A 20 -28.20 19.22 -10.71
C LYS A 20 -27.27 20.40 -10.99
N ILE A 21 -26.87 20.60 -12.25
CA ILE A 21 -26.06 21.75 -12.65
C ILE A 21 -26.83 23.06 -12.42
N LEU A 22 -28.07 23.10 -12.81
CA LEU A 22 -28.92 24.28 -12.61
C LEU A 22 -29.09 24.60 -11.13
N SER A 23 -29.38 23.60 -10.27
CA SER A 23 -29.53 23.79 -8.82
C SER A 23 -28.28 24.25 -8.09
N SER A 24 -27.08 24.06 -8.69
CA SER A 24 -25.79 24.51 -8.12
C SER A 24 -25.43 25.95 -8.48
N ASN A 25 -26.24 26.65 -9.25
CA ASN A 25 -25.98 28.05 -9.65
C ASN A 25 -26.16 29.00 -8.44
N ALA A 26 -25.11 29.72 -8.09
CA ALA A 26 -25.03 30.62 -6.94
C ALA A 26 -25.98 31.84 -7.03
N THR A 27 -26.61 32.09 -8.20
CA THR A 27 -27.53 33.22 -8.41
C THR A 27 -29.00 32.89 -8.13
N LEU A 28 -29.31 31.62 -7.81
CA LEU A 28 -30.69 31.17 -7.58
C LEU A 28 -31.18 31.54 -6.17
N SER A 29 -32.47 31.88 -6.08
CA SER A 29 -33.18 32.01 -4.80
C SER A 29 -33.38 30.66 -4.14
N ALA A 30 -33.58 30.63 -2.82
CA ALA A 30 -33.83 29.39 -2.07
C ALA A 30 -35.06 28.61 -2.59
N SER A 31 -36.10 29.31 -3.09
CA SER A 31 -37.29 28.68 -3.68
C SER A 31 -36.99 28.00 -5.02
N GLU A 32 -36.15 28.60 -5.86
CA GLU A 32 -35.73 28.00 -7.13
C GLU A 32 -34.84 26.80 -6.90
N VAL A 33 -33.91 26.85 -5.96
CA VAL A 33 -33.08 25.70 -5.56
C VAL A 33 -33.96 24.55 -5.08
N ALA A 34 -34.96 24.84 -4.22
CA ALA A 34 -35.91 23.82 -3.73
C ALA A 34 -36.72 23.19 -4.86
N PHE A 35 -37.17 24.01 -5.83
CA PHE A 35 -37.89 23.53 -7.02
C PHE A 35 -37.07 22.60 -7.88
N TYR A 36 -35.81 22.95 -8.20
CA TYR A 36 -34.93 22.10 -8.97
C TYR A 36 -34.57 20.81 -8.21
N HIS A 37 -34.47 20.88 -6.88
CA HIS A 37 -34.21 19.71 -6.04
C HIS A 37 -35.40 18.74 -6.05
N ASP A 38 -36.62 19.22 -5.94
CA ASP A 38 -37.84 18.40 -6.03
C ASP A 38 -37.98 17.75 -7.39
N MET A 39 -37.77 18.50 -8.48
CA MET A 39 -37.79 17.96 -9.85
C MET A 39 -36.71 16.88 -10.03
N THR A 40 -35.51 17.09 -9.48
CA THR A 40 -34.42 16.12 -9.55
C THR A 40 -34.80 14.83 -8.83
N ASN A 41 -35.39 14.92 -7.64
CA ASN A 41 -35.81 13.76 -6.86
C ASN A 41 -36.92 12.96 -7.54
N LYS A 42 -37.93 13.64 -8.11
CA LYS A 42 -39.01 13.00 -8.89
C LYS A 42 -38.43 12.21 -10.10
N LYS A 43 -37.52 12.82 -10.84
CA LYS A 43 -36.89 12.13 -11.99
C LYS A 43 -35.97 10.99 -11.57
N LYS A 44 -35.26 11.12 -10.45
CA LYS A 44 -34.49 10.00 -9.87
C LYS A 44 -35.41 8.84 -9.49
N GLU A 45 -36.51 9.13 -8.81
CA GLU A 45 -37.51 8.11 -8.45
C GLU A 45 -38.06 7.38 -9.67
N GLN A 46 -38.44 8.12 -10.71
CA GLN A 46 -38.91 7.56 -11.96
C GLN A 46 -37.89 6.62 -12.58
N LEU A 47 -36.65 7.08 -12.71
CA LEU A 47 -35.55 6.31 -13.33
C LEU A 47 -35.20 5.07 -12.50
N VAL A 48 -35.04 5.22 -11.19
CA VAL A 48 -34.73 4.12 -10.27
C VAL A 48 -35.84 3.08 -10.30
N THR A 49 -37.10 3.49 -10.27
CA THR A 49 -38.26 2.59 -10.30
C THR A 49 -38.32 1.81 -11.61
N GLN A 50 -38.10 2.45 -12.76
CA GLN A 50 -38.03 1.77 -14.05
C GLN A 50 -36.98 0.68 -14.09
N ILE A 51 -35.77 0.95 -13.55
CA ILE A 51 -34.65 -0.02 -13.58
C ILE A 51 -34.84 -1.12 -12.53
N TYR A 52 -35.26 -0.76 -11.33
CA TYR A 52 -35.48 -1.71 -10.24
C TYR A 52 -36.47 -2.80 -10.63
N PHE A 53 -37.57 -2.44 -11.33
CA PHE A 53 -38.59 -3.37 -11.78
C PHE A 53 -38.33 -4.04 -13.14
N GLN A 54 -37.21 -3.71 -13.82
CA GLN A 54 -36.76 -4.51 -14.98
C GLN A 54 -36.26 -5.89 -14.57
N ASP A 55 -35.81 -6.05 -13.33
CA ASP A 55 -35.46 -7.35 -12.76
C ASP A 55 -36.77 -8.05 -12.30
N LYS A 56 -37.15 -9.11 -13.02
CA LYS A 56 -38.42 -9.85 -12.78
C LYS A 56 -38.54 -10.46 -11.38
N ASP A 57 -37.41 -10.60 -10.67
CA ASP A 57 -37.37 -11.11 -9.30
C ASP A 57 -37.44 -9.99 -8.23
N SER A 58 -37.50 -8.73 -8.63
CA SER A 58 -37.57 -7.60 -7.72
C SER A 58 -38.98 -7.44 -7.15
N LYS A 59 -39.10 -7.60 -5.83
CA LYS A 59 -40.32 -7.28 -5.08
C LYS A 59 -40.38 -5.78 -4.85
N ASP A 60 -41.62 -5.26 -4.68
CA ASP A 60 -41.83 -3.84 -4.43
C ASP A 60 -41.06 -3.31 -3.20
N PHE A 61 -40.82 -2.00 -3.20
CA PHE A 61 -40.36 -1.31 -1.99
C PHE A 61 -41.41 -1.43 -0.91
N TYR A 62 -41.04 -1.85 0.28
CA TYR A 62 -41.99 -1.97 1.37
C TYR A 62 -41.55 -1.18 2.60
N GLN A 63 -42.55 -0.73 3.34
CA GLN A 63 -42.33 -0.13 4.64
C GLN A 63 -42.30 -1.23 5.70
N CYS A 64 -41.20 -1.26 6.45
CA CYS A 64 -41.06 -2.16 7.59
C CYS A 64 -41.99 -1.77 8.74
N LYS A 65 -42.25 -2.69 9.70
CA LYS A 65 -43.06 -2.41 10.89
C LYS A 65 -42.48 -1.28 11.76
N ASP A 66 -41.21 -1.00 11.68
CA ASP A 66 -40.50 0.07 12.38
C ASP A 66 -40.52 1.41 11.61
N GLY A 67 -41.28 1.50 10.53
CA GLY A 67 -41.44 2.71 9.71
C GLY A 67 -40.37 2.92 8.63
N ARG A 68 -39.29 2.14 8.62
CA ARG A 68 -38.23 2.23 7.61
C ARG A 68 -38.65 1.61 6.27
N PHE A 69 -38.04 2.06 5.19
CA PHE A 69 -38.25 1.52 3.84
C PHE A 69 -37.11 0.54 3.45
N LYS A 70 -37.48 -0.51 2.75
CA LYS A 70 -36.52 -1.56 2.32
C LYS A 70 -36.72 -1.95 0.86
N SER A 71 -35.62 -2.17 0.13
CA SER A 71 -35.56 -2.83 -1.17
C SER A 71 -35.01 -4.27 -1.04
N TYR A 72 -35.28 -5.13 -2.02
CA TYR A 72 -34.87 -6.53 -1.98
C TYR A 72 -33.59 -6.80 -2.76
N ASN A 73 -33.47 -6.36 -4.01
CA ASN A 73 -32.33 -6.61 -4.87
C ASN A 73 -32.00 -5.37 -5.73
N PRO A 74 -30.98 -4.56 -5.38
CA PRO A 74 -30.12 -4.71 -4.21
C PRO A 74 -30.85 -4.45 -2.89
N GLN A 75 -30.36 -5.04 -1.80
CA GLN A 75 -30.96 -4.88 -0.49
C GLN A 75 -30.46 -3.62 0.20
N PHE A 76 -31.33 -2.63 0.35
CA PHE A 76 -31.08 -1.42 1.12
C PHE A 76 -32.18 -1.17 2.14
N ILE A 77 -31.85 -0.46 3.22
CA ILE A 77 -32.80 0.03 4.24
C ILE A 77 -32.54 1.53 4.42
N ALA A 78 -33.60 2.32 4.50
CA ALA A 78 -33.56 3.75 4.72
C ALA A 78 -34.69 4.23 5.62
N ALA A 79 -34.52 5.38 6.26
CA ALA A 79 -35.53 5.96 7.15
C ALA A 79 -36.75 6.45 6.38
N THR A 80 -36.55 6.98 5.15
CA THR A 80 -37.64 7.48 4.28
C THR A 80 -37.53 6.82 2.90
N ARG A 81 -38.62 6.94 2.12
CA ARG A 81 -38.68 6.45 0.73
C ARG A 81 -37.67 7.19 -0.15
N GLU A 82 -37.59 8.51 0.01
CA GLU A 82 -36.66 9.36 -0.74
C GLU A 82 -35.19 8.94 -0.47
N ALA A 83 -34.84 8.66 0.79
CA ALA A 83 -33.52 8.18 1.15
C ALA A 83 -33.22 6.78 0.58
N LEU A 84 -34.26 5.93 0.43
CA LEU A 84 -34.10 4.64 -0.24
C LEU A 84 -33.85 4.81 -1.76
N ILE A 85 -34.65 5.68 -2.40
CA ILE A 85 -34.48 6.01 -3.82
C ILE A 85 -33.07 6.60 -4.08
N GLU A 86 -32.59 7.49 -3.20
CA GLU A 86 -31.24 8.04 -3.34
C GLU A 86 -30.17 6.95 -3.24
N LYS A 87 -30.28 5.99 -2.31
CA LYS A 87 -29.37 4.85 -2.21
C LYS A 87 -29.38 3.98 -3.46
N LEU A 88 -30.55 3.71 -4.03
CA LEU A 88 -30.68 2.95 -5.26
C LEU A 88 -30.15 3.73 -6.47
N TYR A 89 -30.41 5.05 -6.53
CA TYR A 89 -29.86 5.89 -7.60
C TYR A 89 -28.34 5.92 -7.57
N VAL A 90 -27.74 6.09 -6.41
CA VAL A 90 -26.29 6.03 -6.23
C VAL A 90 -25.76 4.64 -6.66
N TYR A 91 -26.42 3.57 -6.27
CA TYR A 91 -26.03 2.22 -6.65
C TYR A 91 -26.04 1.98 -8.16
N TYR A 92 -27.08 2.49 -8.85
CA TYR A 92 -27.22 2.27 -10.30
C TYR A 92 -26.43 3.25 -11.16
N PHE A 93 -26.27 4.50 -10.70
CA PHE A 93 -25.85 5.60 -11.59
C PHE A 93 -24.70 6.47 -11.07
N ASP A 94 -24.30 6.34 -9.81
CA ASP A 94 -23.14 7.10 -9.35
C ASP A 94 -21.87 6.38 -9.76
N HIS A 95 -21.42 6.68 -10.96
CA HIS A 95 -20.14 6.23 -11.49
C HIS A 95 -19.13 7.37 -11.52
N THR A 96 -19.18 8.28 -10.55
CA THR A 96 -18.09 9.25 -10.38
C THR A 96 -16.79 8.52 -10.08
N PHE A 97 -15.66 9.13 -10.42
CA PHE A 97 -14.36 8.54 -10.18
C PHE A 97 -14.16 8.22 -8.69
N GLU A 98 -14.67 9.06 -7.77
CA GLU A 98 -14.68 8.80 -6.34
C GLU A 98 -15.56 7.60 -5.96
N ALA A 99 -16.76 7.46 -6.54
CA ALA A 99 -17.63 6.32 -6.26
C ALA A 99 -16.99 5.01 -6.71
N ILE A 100 -16.37 5.00 -7.89
CA ILE A 100 -15.63 3.82 -8.41
C ILE A 100 -14.40 3.52 -7.54
N TYR A 101 -13.65 4.54 -7.07
CA TYR A 101 -12.57 4.33 -6.12
C TYR A 101 -13.05 3.63 -4.84
N LYS A 102 -14.19 4.08 -4.28
CA LYS A 102 -14.78 3.47 -3.07
C LYS A 102 -15.17 2.00 -3.32
N GLN A 103 -15.79 1.72 -4.45
CA GLN A 103 -16.18 0.35 -4.85
C GLN A 103 -14.93 -0.54 -5.04
N TRP A 104 -13.93 -0.06 -5.79
CA TRP A 104 -12.67 -0.76 -6.00
C TRP A 104 -11.95 -1.07 -4.69
N THR A 105 -11.89 -0.11 -3.77
CA THR A 105 -11.22 -0.30 -2.48
C THR A 105 -11.97 -1.32 -1.63
N LYS A 106 -13.31 -1.23 -1.53
CA LYS A 106 -14.15 -2.20 -0.80
C LYS A 106 -14.02 -3.62 -1.38
N HIS A 107 -14.05 -3.75 -2.69
CA HIS A 107 -13.84 -5.04 -3.37
C HIS A 107 -12.50 -5.68 -2.97
N ARG A 108 -11.41 -4.90 -2.94
CA ARG A 108 -10.08 -5.40 -2.56
C ARG A 108 -9.99 -5.79 -1.09
N ILE A 109 -10.70 -5.09 -0.20
CA ILE A 109 -10.81 -5.46 1.22
C ILE A 109 -11.54 -6.80 1.36
N GLN A 110 -12.68 -6.95 0.69
CA GLN A 110 -13.51 -8.16 0.76
C GLN A 110 -12.82 -9.39 0.18
N THR A 111 -12.15 -9.23 -0.95
CA THR A 111 -11.48 -10.33 -1.66
C THR A 111 -10.08 -10.65 -1.12
N GLN A 112 -9.52 -9.81 -0.27
CA GLN A 112 -8.17 -9.97 0.31
C GLN A 112 -7.06 -10.23 -0.73
N ILE A 113 -7.26 -9.79 -1.98
CA ILE A 113 -6.29 -9.98 -3.09
C ILE A 113 -4.96 -9.28 -2.80
N VAL A 114 -4.98 -8.23 -1.98
CA VAL A 114 -3.79 -7.48 -1.57
C VAL A 114 -3.74 -7.30 -0.06
N SER A 115 -2.53 -7.06 0.47
CA SER A 115 -2.36 -6.83 1.91
C SER A 115 -3.06 -5.55 2.37
N GLY A 116 -3.51 -5.52 3.63
CA GLY A 116 -4.09 -4.32 4.26
C GLY A 116 -3.14 -3.12 4.18
N LYS A 117 -1.82 -3.35 4.32
CA LYS A 117 -0.81 -2.29 4.16
C LYS A 117 -0.82 -1.64 2.77
N THR A 118 -1.02 -2.42 1.72
CA THR A 118 -1.14 -1.89 0.35
C THR A 118 -2.40 -1.02 0.21
N ILE A 119 -3.52 -1.45 0.79
CA ILE A 119 -4.76 -0.66 0.78
C ILE A 119 -4.59 0.64 1.58
N GLU A 120 -3.91 0.60 2.74
CA GLU A 120 -3.58 1.78 3.54
C GLU A 120 -2.76 2.81 2.74
N GLU A 121 -1.76 2.34 1.99
CA GLU A 121 -0.94 3.19 1.12
C GLU A 121 -1.77 3.80 -0.02
N ASP A 122 -2.65 3.02 -0.64
CA ASP A 122 -3.55 3.50 -1.70
C ASP A 122 -4.58 4.52 -1.18
N ILE A 123 -5.13 4.31 0.02
CA ILE A 123 -5.99 5.30 0.70
C ILE A 123 -5.23 6.60 0.97
N SER A 124 -3.97 6.50 1.38
CA SER A 124 -3.12 7.67 1.60
C SER A 124 -2.85 8.44 0.29
N ILE A 125 -2.63 7.72 -0.82
CA ILE A 125 -2.47 8.34 -2.15
C ILE A 125 -3.77 9.00 -2.59
N TRP A 126 -4.90 8.33 -2.45
CA TRP A 126 -6.22 8.90 -2.74
C TRP A 126 -6.44 10.20 -1.99
N LYS A 127 -6.32 10.20 -0.66
CA LYS A 127 -6.57 11.37 0.19
C LYS A 127 -5.67 12.56 -0.14
N ARG A 128 -4.40 12.31 -0.49
CA ARG A 128 -3.43 13.39 -0.72
C ARG A 128 -3.40 13.93 -2.14
N PHE A 129 -3.79 13.15 -3.13
CA PHE A 129 -3.50 13.49 -4.53
C PHE A 129 -4.68 13.31 -5.49
N LEU A 130 -5.67 12.50 -5.17
CA LEU A 130 -6.77 12.19 -6.08
C LEU A 130 -8.09 12.81 -5.63
N SER A 131 -8.40 12.77 -4.35
CA SER A 131 -9.67 13.30 -3.82
C SER A 131 -9.84 14.81 -4.04
N CYS A 132 -8.75 15.56 -4.05
CA CYS A 132 -8.75 17.01 -4.30
C CYS A 132 -8.60 17.36 -5.80
N SER A 133 -8.45 16.36 -6.68
CA SER A 133 -8.34 16.61 -8.11
C SER A 133 -9.73 16.79 -8.74
N PRO A 134 -9.85 17.56 -9.83
CA PRO A 134 -11.10 17.70 -10.57
C PRO A 134 -11.68 16.36 -11.02
N LEU A 135 -10.85 15.33 -11.20
CA LEU A 135 -11.29 14.00 -11.61
C LEU A 135 -12.20 13.33 -10.59
N ALA A 136 -12.04 13.62 -9.29
CA ALA A 136 -12.79 12.95 -8.22
C ALA A 136 -14.30 13.01 -8.44
N HIS A 137 -14.81 14.15 -8.89
CA HIS A 137 -16.24 14.43 -9.06
C HIS A 137 -16.75 14.22 -10.49
N MET A 138 -15.86 13.90 -11.45
CA MET A 138 -16.27 13.61 -12.82
C MET A 138 -16.85 12.19 -12.93
N GLN A 139 -17.86 12.01 -13.80
CA GLN A 139 -18.28 10.67 -14.21
C GLN A 139 -17.09 9.96 -14.88
N ILE A 140 -16.79 8.73 -14.49
CA ILE A 140 -15.59 8.03 -14.96
C ILE A 140 -15.56 7.86 -16.49
N ALA A 141 -16.73 7.73 -17.11
CA ALA A 141 -16.90 7.64 -18.57
C ALA A 141 -16.56 8.96 -19.30
N GLU A 142 -16.59 10.10 -18.62
CA GLU A 142 -16.26 11.42 -19.16
C GLU A 142 -14.77 11.76 -19.04
N ILE A 143 -14.03 10.96 -18.27
CA ILE A 143 -12.60 11.18 -18.07
C ILE A 143 -11.83 10.71 -19.31
N LYS A 144 -11.33 11.70 -20.06
CA LYS A 144 -10.54 11.49 -21.28
C LYS A 144 -9.04 11.42 -20.97
N PRO A 145 -8.21 10.83 -21.85
CA PRO A 145 -6.76 10.82 -21.69
C PRO A 145 -6.15 12.20 -21.40
N LYS A 146 -6.69 13.27 -22.02
CA LYS A 146 -6.26 14.65 -21.78
C LYS A 146 -6.37 15.08 -20.30
N HIS A 147 -7.47 14.71 -19.62
CA HIS A 147 -7.67 15.07 -18.22
C HIS A 147 -6.61 14.40 -17.33
N ILE A 148 -6.29 13.15 -17.61
CA ILE A 148 -5.28 12.40 -16.88
C ILE A 148 -3.87 12.93 -17.17
N MET A 149 -3.56 13.30 -18.42
CA MET A 149 -2.28 13.86 -18.78
C MET A 149 -2.05 15.21 -18.08
N ASN A 150 -3.06 16.07 -17.98
CA ASN A 150 -2.98 17.32 -17.22
C ASN A 150 -2.63 17.05 -15.75
N LEU A 151 -3.30 16.05 -15.11
CA LEU A 151 -2.98 15.66 -13.74
C LEU A 151 -1.55 15.12 -13.61
N PHE A 152 -1.08 14.34 -14.58
CA PHE A 152 0.31 13.85 -14.59
C PHE A 152 1.33 14.99 -14.73
N GLN A 153 1.05 15.96 -15.57
CA GLN A 153 1.90 17.17 -15.74
C GLN A 153 1.90 18.00 -14.46
N GLU A 154 0.76 18.15 -13.78
CA GLU A 154 0.67 18.82 -12.48
C GLU A 154 1.53 18.10 -11.44
N TRP A 155 1.43 16.76 -11.33
CA TRP A 155 2.22 15.99 -10.39
C TRP A 155 3.72 16.06 -10.64
N THR A 156 4.11 15.98 -11.89
CA THR A 156 5.54 15.96 -12.26
C THR A 156 6.17 17.36 -12.28
N GLY A 157 5.40 18.40 -12.66
CA GLY A 157 5.73 19.82 -12.55
C GLY A 157 7.21 20.15 -12.73
N ASN A 158 7.81 19.88 -13.89
CA ASN A 158 9.23 20.09 -14.18
C ASN A 158 10.19 19.38 -13.21
N GLY A 159 9.87 18.14 -12.82
CA GLY A 159 10.74 17.31 -11.99
C GLY A 159 10.55 17.47 -10.50
N LYS A 160 9.34 17.80 -10.02
CA LYS A 160 9.02 17.89 -8.59
C LYS A 160 9.07 16.54 -7.87
N ILE A 161 8.66 15.46 -8.53
CA ILE A 161 8.56 14.14 -7.93
C ILE A 161 9.48 13.11 -8.60
N SER A 162 9.83 12.06 -7.85
CA SER A 162 10.58 10.93 -8.39
C SER A 162 9.70 10.06 -9.32
N ARG A 163 10.33 9.33 -10.26
CA ARG A 163 9.61 8.35 -11.09
C ARG A 163 8.91 7.29 -10.24
N LYS A 164 9.47 6.92 -9.10
CA LYS A 164 8.86 5.95 -8.18
C LYS A 164 7.57 6.50 -7.58
N ASP A 165 7.57 7.74 -7.07
CA ASP A 165 6.38 8.36 -6.48
C ASP A 165 5.27 8.54 -7.53
N PHE A 166 5.65 8.93 -8.76
CA PHE A 166 4.72 8.99 -9.89
C PHE A 166 4.11 7.61 -10.18
N ASN A 167 4.93 6.55 -10.26
CA ASN A 167 4.44 5.21 -10.55
C ASN A 167 3.49 4.71 -9.46
N ASN A 168 3.73 5.01 -8.19
CA ASN A 168 2.83 4.65 -7.09
C ASN A 168 1.46 5.32 -7.27
N ARG A 169 1.42 6.63 -7.56
CA ARG A 169 0.15 7.36 -7.82
C ARG A 169 -0.55 6.83 -9.06
N LYS A 170 0.19 6.64 -10.16
CA LYS A 170 -0.32 6.06 -11.40
C LYS A 170 -0.90 4.67 -11.20
N SER A 171 -0.31 3.85 -10.31
CA SER A 171 -0.80 2.50 -10.01
C SER A 171 -2.20 2.51 -9.41
N VAL A 172 -2.47 3.40 -8.44
CA VAL A 172 -3.80 3.56 -7.85
C VAL A 172 -4.82 3.98 -8.93
N LEU A 173 -4.48 5.02 -9.68
CA LEU A 173 -5.33 5.53 -10.74
C LEU A 173 -5.64 4.45 -11.79
N ASN A 174 -4.62 3.71 -12.22
CA ASN A 174 -4.76 2.59 -13.15
C ASN A 174 -5.61 1.44 -12.58
N GLY A 175 -5.49 1.16 -11.29
CA GLY A 175 -6.31 0.15 -10.59
C GLY A 175 -7.79 0.49 -10.65
N ILE A 176 -8.15 1.76 -10.40
CA ILE A 176 -9.54 2.24 -10.45
C ILE A 176 -10.12 2.10 -11.88
N PHE A 177 -9.38 2.56 -12.90
CA PHE A 177 -9.85 2.43 -14.29
C PHE A 177 -9.94 0.98 -14.75
N ARG A 178 -9.00 0.11 -14.36
CA ARG A 178 -9.07 -1.33 -14.66
C ARG A 178 -10.29 -1.98 -14.01
N PHE A 179 -10.62 -1.60 -12.78
CA PHE A 179 -11.82 -2.06 -12.11
C PHE A 179 -13.08 -1.62 -12.87
N ALA A 180 -13.14 -0.37 -13.32
CA ALA A 180 -14.26 0.15 -14.10
C ALA A 180 -14.42 -0.57 -15.46
N VAL A 181 -13.31 -0.93 -16.12
CA VAL A 181 -13.34 -1.74 -17.35
C VAL A 181 -13.81 -3.17 -17.07
N LEU A 182 -13.31 -3.80 -16.01
CA LEU A 182 -13.71 -5.16 -15.61
C LEU A 182 -15.20 -5.26 -15.30
N HIS A 183 -15.77 -4.20 -14.72
CA HIS A 183 -17.21 -4.10 -14.43
C HIS A 183 -18.03 -3.45 -15.56
N GLU A 184 -17.43 -3.32 -16.75
CA GLU A 184 -18.09 -2.80 -17.97
C GLU A 184 -18.70 -1.39 -17.84
N ILE A 185 -18.23 -0.59 -16.84
CA ILE A 185 -18.66 0.78 -16.63
C ILE A 185 -18.08 1.70 -17.73
N ILE A 186 -16.87 1.38 -18.19
CA ILE A 186 -16.21 2.06 -19.32
C ILE A 186 -15.62 1.02 -20.29
N PRO A 187 -15.56 1.32 -21.60
CA PRO A 187 -15.11 0.37 -22.60
C PRO A 187 -13.59 0.16 -22.64
N TYR A 188 -12.79 1.10 -22.16
CA TYR A 188 -11.33 1.03 -22.17
C TYR A 188 -10.71 1.86 -21.04
N ASN A 189 -9.47 1.53 -20.72
CA ASN A 189 -8.68 2.29 -19.71
C ASN A 189 -7.93 3.46 -20.38
N PRO A 190 -8.27 4.71 -20.06
CA PRO A 190 -7.69 5.88 -20.72
C PRO A 190 -6.20 6.11 -20.42
N ILE A 191 -5.62 5.40 -19.42
CA ILE A 191 -4.21 5.53 -19.07
C ILE A 191 -3.29 4.79 -20.04
N THR A 192 -3.77 3.72 -20.67
CA THR A 192 -2.93 2.81 -21.46
C THR A 192 -2.26 3.48 -22.66
N SER A 193 -2.89 4.49 -23.25
CA SER A 193 -2.39 5.22 -24.41
C SER A 193 -1.56 6.45 -24.09
N LEU A 194 -1.30 6.77 -22.80
CA LEU A 194 -0.64 8.00 -22.42
C LEU A 194 0.89 7.94 -22.60
N PRO A 195 1.53 8.94 -23.23
CA PRO A 195 2.97 9.00 -23.45
C PRO A 195 3.72 9.43 -22.17
N CYS A 196 3.73 8.56 -21.14
CA CYS A 196 4.38 8.84 -19.85
C CYS A 196 5.92 8.96 -19.93
N ASN A 197 6.53 8.59 -21.04
CA ASN A 197 7.97 8.74 -21.30
C ASN A 197 8.37 10.21 -21.50
N GLU A 198 7.46 11.08 -21.90
CA GLU A 198 7.71 12.52 -22.10
C GLU A 198 7.72 13.31 -20.77
N LEU A 199 7.28 12.70 -19.68
CA LEU A 199 7.22 13.34 -18.38
C LEU A 199 8.63 13.46 -17.76
N LYS A 200 8.93 14.63 -17.19
CA LYS A 200 10.19 14.90 -16.51
C LYS A 200 10.08 14.55 -15.02
N PHE A 201 11.08 13.89 -14.49
CA PHE A 201 11.13 13.43 -13.09
C PHE A 201 12.32 14.01 -12.36
N LYS A 202 12.19 14.12 -11.04
CA LYS A 202 13.30 14.50 -10.17
C LYS A 202 14.42 13.46 -10.29
N ILE A 203 15.59 13.93 -10.68
CA ILE A 203 16.82 13.12 -10.65
C ILE A 203 17.36 13.22 -9.22
N SER A 204 17.37 12.10 -8.52
CA SER A 204 17.97 12.03 -7.19
C SER A 204 19.41 11.51 -7.33
N ALA A 205 20.34 12.12 -6.59
CA ALA A 205 21.68 11.57 -6.47
C ALA A 205 21.62 10.10 -5.98
N LYS A 206 22.48 9.27 -6.55
CA LYS A 206 22.59 7.86 -6.09
C LYS A 206 23.04 7.88 -4.64
N LYS A 207 22.19 7.44 -3.74
CA LYS A 207 22.54 7.25 -2.32
C LYS A 207 23.18 5.88 -2.15
N PRO A 208 24.12 5.73 -1.19
CA PRO A 208 24.61 4.41 -0.78
C PRO A 208 23.44 3.48 -0.50
N LYS A 209 23.55 2.23 -0.89
CA LYS A 209 22.50 1.24 -0.62
C LYS A 209 22.89 0.27 0.49
N ALA A 210 24.16 0.23 0.87
CA ALA A 210 24.72 -0.60 1.92
C ALA A 210 25.67 0.24 2.79
N TYR A 211 25.87 -0.16 4.03
CA TYR A 211 26.93 0.36 4.88
C TYR A 211 28.27 -0.22 4.45
N SER A 212 29.34 0.57 4.55
CA SER A 212 30.71 0.04 4.42
C SER A 212 31.09 -0.82 5.62
N LEU A 213 32.19 -1.56 5.51
CA LEU A 213 32.72 -2.35 6.63
C LEU A 213 33.08 -1.46 7.82
N ASP A 214 33.71 -0.31 7.56
CA ASP A 214 34.11 0.65 8.60
C ASP A 214 32.91 1.30 9.26
N GLU A 215 31.89 1.71 8.48
CA GLU A 215 30.64 2.27 9.02
C GLU A 215 29.90 1.25 9.88
N ARG A 216 29.83 -0.02 9.44
CA ARG A 216 29.23 -1.10 10.22
C ARG A 216 30.01 -1.32 11.54
N LYS A 217 31.36 -1.40 11.45
CA LYS A 217 32.21 -1.61 12.61
C LYS A 217 32.04 -0.47 13.62
N ALA A 218 32.17 0.78 13.18
CA ALA A 218 32.02 1.96 14.06
C ALA A 218 30.67 1.98 14.78
N LEU A 219 29.59 1.62 14.08
CA LEU A 219 28.25 1.57 14.68
C LEU A 219 28.15 0.44 15.71
N LEU A 220 28.61 -0.78 15.41
CA LEU A 220 28.56 -1.92 16.32
C LEU A 220 29.42 -1.68 17.56
N ASP A 221 30.64 -1.12 17.41
CA ASP A 221 31.53 -0.77 18.50
C ASP A 221 30.83 0.26 19.43
N TYR A 222 30.19 1.29 18.89
CA TYR A 222 29.42 2.25 19.67
C TYR A 222 28.26 1.60 20.41
N LEU A 223 27.47 0.74 19.75
CA LEU A 223 26.34 0.06 20.38
C LEU A 223 26.79 -0.83 21.55
N ASN A 224 27.97 -1.43 21.48
CA ASN A 224 28.57 -2.21 22.57
C ASN A 224 28.91 -1.37 23.81
N THR A 225 29.06 -0.04 23.69
CA THR A 225 29.30 0.86 24.85
C THR A 225 28.01 1.25 25.58
N LEU A 226 26.85 0.99 24.98
CA LEU A 226 25.55 1.37 25.53
C LEU A 226 24.99 0.26 26.44
N LYS A 227 24.17 0.66 27.42
CA LYS A 227 23.39 -0.31 28.20
C LYS A 227 22.45 -1.07 27.26
N PRO A 228 22.53 -2.42 27.19
CA PRO A 228 21.69 -3.21 26.30
C PRO A 228 20.20 -2.99 26.56
N ASP A 229 19.43 -2.82 25.50
CA ASP A 229 17.97 -2.93 25.47
C ASP A 229 17.53 -3.65 24.20
N ALA A 230 16.25 -4.00 24.12
CA ALA A 230 15.71 -4.77 23.01
C ALA A 230 15.97 -4.15 21.62
N TYR A 231 15.98 -2.82 21.49
CA TYR A 231 16.27 -2.17 20.20
C TYR A 231 17.76 -2.18 19.85
N ILE A 232 18.65 -2.02 20.84
CA ILE A 232 20.09 -2.09 20.64
C ILE A 232 20.47 -3.51 20.17
N LEU A 233 20.03 -4.53 20.89
CA LEU A 233 20.30 -5.93 20.55
C LEU A 233 19.67 -6.31 19.21
N ALA A 234 18.47 -5.82 18.89
CA ALA A 234 17.84 -6.04 17.58
C ALA A 234 18.62 -5.39 16.43
N ILE A 235 19.18 -4.18 16.63
CA ILE A 235 20.01 -3.52 15.62
C ILE A 235 21.32 -4.29 15.43
N GLN A 236 21.97 -4.72 16.50
CA GLN A 236 23.20 -5.52 16.43
C GLN A 236 22.94 -6.84 15.70
N LEU A 237 21.89 -7.60 16.07
CA LEU A 237 21.54 -8.85 15.40
C LEU A 237 21.19 -8.64 13.92
N ALA A 238 20.51 -7.54 13.57
CA ALA A 238 20.20 -7.20 12.19
C ALA A 238 21.46 -7.09 11.31
N PHE A 239 22.60 -6.62 11.88
CA PHE A 239 23.89 -6.54 11.21
C PHE A 239 24.68 -7.86 11.19
N MET A 240 24.27 -8.85 11.98
CA MET A 240 24.90 -10.19 12.05
C MET A 240 24.15 -11.23 11.23
N GLY A 241 22.92 -10.94 10.82
CA GLY A 241 22.11 -11.77 9.93
C GLY A 241 21.58 -10.97 8.73
N ILE A 242 20.69 -11.58 7.95
CA ILE A 242 20.10 -10.94 6.78
C ILE A 242 18.58 -10.87 6.87
N PHE A 243 18.06 -10.58 8.05
CA PHE A 243 16.62 -10.53 8.35
C PHE A 243 15.91 -9.36 7.70
N ARG A 244 14.65 -9.57 7.29
CA ARG A 244 13.72 -8.44 7.12
C ARG A 244 13.33 -7.89 8.49
N ILE A 245 13.07 -6.59 8.60
CA ILE A 245 12.69 -5.99 9.89
C ILE A 245 11.43 -6.63 10.51
N GLY A 246 10.48 -7.07 9.68
CA GLY A 246 9.29 -7.79 10.16
C GLY A 246 9.62 -9.19 10.69
N GLU A 247 10.54 -9.91 10.04
CA GLU A 247 11.06 -11.22 10.47
C GLU A 247 11.78 -11.05 11.82
N LEU A 248 12.71 -10.10 11.91
CA LEU A 248 13.45 -9.81 13.15
C LEU A 248 12.51 -9.50 14.33
N LYS A 249 11.48 -8.70 14.11
CA LYS A 249 10.49 -8.36 15.15
C LYS A 249 9.61 -9.54 15.55
N GLY A 250 9.36 -10.46 14.64
CA GLY A 250 8.57 -11.67 14.86
C GLY A 250 9.38 -12.87 15.37
N LEU A 251 10.69 -12.70 15.56
CA LEU A 251 11.60 -13.79 15.89
C LEU A 251 11.28 -14.41 17.24
N SER A 252 11.25 -15.75 17.26
CA SER A 252 11.35 -16.57 18.45
C SER A 252 12.66 -17.38 18.38
N TRP A 253 13.23 -17.71 19.52
CA TRP A 253 14.42 -18.53 19.61
C TRP A 253 14.48 -19.24 20.95
N ASP A 254 14.91 -20.49 20.94
CA ASP A 254 15.16 -21.27 22.13
C ASP A 254 16.67 -21.55 22.26
N PRO A 255 17.27 -21.44 23.45
CA PRO A 255 18.68 -21.78 23.66
C PRO A 255 19.06 -23.19 23.18
N ALA A 256 18.12 -24.14 23.19
CA ALA A 256 18.32 -25.49 22.67
C ALA A 256 18.57 -25.54 21.16
N ASP A 257 18.14 -24.50 20.40
CA ASP A 257 18.39 -24.41 18.96
C ASP A 257 19.86 -24.05 18.63
N GLY A 258 20.62 -23.60 19.63
CA GLY A 258 22.02 -23.23 19.46
C GLY A 258 22.17 -22.06 18.48
N ASN A 259 22.94 -22.27 17.40
CA ASN A 259 23.16 -21.25 16.38
C ASN A 259 22.12 -21.23 15.23
N ARG A 260 21.05 -22.03 15.34
CA ARG A 260 19.97 -22.09 14.35
C ARG A 260 18.88 -21.08 14.69
N VAL A 261 18.51 -20.28 13.72
CA VAL A 261 17.42 -19.29 13.84
C VAL A 261 16.38 -19.58 12.77
N SER A 262 15.20 -20.01 13.18
CA SER A 262 14.08 -20.29 12.28
C SER A 262 13.29 -19.00 11.97
N ILE A 263 13.06 -18.75 10.68
CA ILE A 263 12.28 -17.62 10.17
C ILE A 263 11.03 -18.19 9.55
N ASP A 264 10.00 -18.34 10.34
CA ASP A 264 8.69 -18.90 10.00
C ASP A 264 7.56 -17.87 10.04
N CYS A 265 7.81 -16.73 10.66
CA CYS A 265 6.83 -15.64 10.77
C CYS A 265 7.47 -14.25 10.66
N GLN A 266 6.62 -13.25 10.53
CA GLN A 266 6.96 -11.83 10.62
C GLN A 266 5.90 -11.06 11.41
N LEU A 267 6.32 -10.07 12.19
CA LEU A 267 5.40 -9.15 12.83
C LEU A 267 5.03 -8.02 11.86
N VAL A 268 3.75 -7.98 11.49
CA VAL A 268 3.19 -6.99 10.55
C VAL A 268 2.41 -5.95 11.31
N GLU A 269 2.62 -4.68 10.97
CA GLU A 269 1.89 -3.53 11.48
C GLU A 269 0.92 -3.06 10.41
N GLU A 270 -0.38 -3.18 10.66
CA GLU A 270 -1.45 -2.80 9.73
C GLU A 270 -2.52 -2.00 10.49
N ARG A 271 -3.14 -1.04 9.80
CA ARG A 271 -4.31 -0.35 10.34
C ARG A 271 -5.58 -1.07 9.93
N THR A 272 -6.56 -1.10 10.83
CA THR A 272 -7.92 -1.46 10.44
C THR A 272 -8.47 -0.42 9.46
N ILE A 273 -9.33 -0.84 8.57
CA ILE A 273 -9.97 0.05 7.60
C ILE A 273 -11.46 0.02 7.90
N ASN A 274 -12.02 1.18 8.24
CA ASN A 274 -13.42 1.35 8.56
C ASN A 274 -14.29 1.30 7.29
N GLU A 275 -15.61 1.18 7.46
CA GLU A 275 -16.57 1.14 6.34
C GLU A 275 -16.52 2.39 5.45
N ASP A 276 -16.22 3.54 6.03
CA ASP A 276 -16.04 4.82 5.34
C ASP A 276 -14.65 4.98 4.69
N LEU A 277 -13.82 3.94 4.71
CA LEU A 277 -12.43 3.91 4.25
C LEU A 277 -11.49 4.83 5.05
N SER A 278 -11.87 5.23 6.25
CA SER A 278 -10.93 5.84 7.20
C SER A 278 -10.01 4.77 7.81
N LEU A 279 -8.80 5.20 8.21
CA LEU A 279 -7.84 4.32 8.86
C LEU A 279 -8.13 4.30 10.37
N GLY A 280 -8.42 3.13 10.89
CA GLY A 280 -8.66 2.89 12.31
C GLY A 280 -7.38 2.59 13.10
N GLU A 281 -7.50 1.72 14.09
CA GLU A 281 -6.42 1.37 15.00
C GLU A 281 -5.26 0.63 14.32
N LEU A 282 -4.05 0.85 14.84
CA LEU A 282 -2.87 0.11 14.43
C LEU A 282 -2.84 -1.23 15.18
N THR A 283 -2.93 -2.31 14.43
CA THR A 283 -2.81 -3.69 14.94
C THR A 283 -1.45 -4.28 14.60
N ARG A 284 -0.99 -5.21 15.40
CA ARG A 284 0.22 -6.00 15.17
C ARG A 284 -0.13 -7.47 15.18
N THR A 285 0.20 -8.15 14.10
CA THR A 285 -0.14 -9.57 13.93
C THR A 285 1.05 -10.34 13.38
N LEU A 286 1.22 -11.57 13.86
CA LEU A 286 2.16 -12.51 13.27
C LEU A 286 1.53 -13.09 12.00
N LYS A 287 2.27 -13.04 10.91
CA LYS A 287 1.90 -13.59 9.59
C LYS A 287 3.08 -14.36 9.02
N ASN A 288 2.84 -15.21 8.05
CA ASN A 288 3.93 -15.83 7.29
C ASN A 288 4.86 -14.75 6.72
N PRO A 289 6.17 -15.03 6.57
CA PRO A 289 7.10 -14.12 5.93
C PRO A 289 6.61 -13.71 4.54
N LYS A 290 6.89 -12.46 4.16
CA LYS A 290 6.44 -11.90 2.88
C LYS A 290 7.02 -12.68 1.69
N GLY A 291 6.16 -13.09 0.77
CA GLY A 291 6.51 -13.82 -0.45
C GLY A 291 5.90 -15.22 -0.49
N ASN A 292 6.40 -16.07 -1.37
CA ASN A 292 5.98 -17.47 -1.42
C ASN A 292 6.55 -18.21 -0.19
N PRO A 293 5.73 -18.88 0.64
CA PRO A 293 6.19 -19.60 1.85
C PRO A 293 7.32 -20.59 1.59
N TYR A 294 7.32 -21.25 0.44
CA TYR A 294 8.37 -22.18 0.03
C TYR A 294 9.77 -21.57 0.04
N TYR A 295 9.91 -20.28 -0.27
CA TYR A 295 11.19 -19.57 -0.28
C TYR A 295 11.38 -18.69 0.95
N SER A 296 10.32 -18.18 1.55
CA SER A 296 10.41 -17.20 2.62
C SER A 296 10.54 -17.80 4.01
N ILE A 297 10.00 -19.01 4.23
CA ILE A 297 10.23 -19.79 5.45
C ILE A 297 11.61 -20.46 5.31
N ARG A 298 12.50 -20.21 6.26
CA ARG A 298 13.89 -20.67 6.19
C ARG A 298 14.55 -20.73 7.55
N THR A 299 15.68 -21.42 7.63
CA THR A 299 16.56 -21.39 8.78
C THR A 299 17.85 -20.65 8.41
N GLU A 300 18.29 -19.73 9.25
CA GLU A 300 19.59 -19.08 9.17
C GLU A 300 20.50 -19.65 10.27
N TYR A 301 21.80 -19.81 9.94
CA TYR A 301 22.83 -20.14 10.91
C TYR A 301 23.58 -18.86 11.25
N VAL A 302 23.64 -18.53 12.54
CA VAL A 302 24.25 -17.30 13.02
C VAL A 302 25.59 -17.55 13.72
N SER A 303 26.40 -16.51 13.86
CA SER A 303 27.70 -16.61 14.54
C SER A 303 27.55 -16.77 16.05
N SER A 304 28.64 -17.18 16.72
CA SER A 304 28.70 -17.27 18.18
C SER A 304 28.36 -15.94 18.88
N GLU A 305 28.80 -14.82 18.29
CA GLU A 305 28.50 -13.49 18.82
C GLU A 305 26.98 -13.19 18.70
N ALA A 306 26.35 -13.61 17.61
CA ALA A 306 24.90 -13.47 17.46
C ALA A 306 24.13 -14.37 18.43
N VAL A 307 24.62 -15.60 18.72
CA VAL A 307 24.04 -16.47 19.75
C VAL A 307 24.12 -15.80 21.12
N ALA A 308 25.24 -15.15 21.45
CA ALA A 308 25.36 -14.39 22.70
C ALA A 308 24.33 -13.25 22.80
N LEU A 309 24.03 -12.55 21.71
CA LEU A 309 22.96 -11.52 21.68
C LEU A 309 21.57 -12.13 21.83
N LEU A 310 21.32 -13.28 21.21
CA LEU A 310 20.06 -14.00 21.35
C LEU A 310 19.82 -14.42 22.81
N GLN A 311 20.88 -14.93 23.47
CA GLN A 311 20.82 -15.28 24.90
C GLN A 311 20.57 -14.06 25.77
N GLN A 312 21.30 -12.97 25.56
CA GLN A 312 21.05 -11.70 26.27
C GLN A 312 19.61 -11.23 26.15
N MET A 313 19.04 -11.37 24.94
CA MET A 313 17.66 -10.97 24.69
C MET A 313 16.68 -11.90 25.40
N LYS A 314 16.95 -13.21 25.42
CA LYS A 314 16.15 -14.19 26.15
C LYS A 314 16.18 -13.92 27.67
N ASP A 315 17.33 -13.55 28.20
CA ASP A 315 17.49 -13.21 29.61
C ASP A 315 16.70 -11.93 30.01
N LEU A 316 16.58 -10.97 29.08
CA LEU A 316 15.74 -9.78 29.27
C LEU A 316 14.24 -10.07 29.20
N ASN A 317 13.82 -11.11 28.48
CA ASN A 317 12.41 -11.48 28.27
C ASN A 317 12.22 -13.01 28.35
N PRO A 318 12.46 -13.65 29.52
CA PRO A 318 12.49 -15.11 29.63
C PRO A 318 11.16 -15.77 29.26
N ASP A 319 10.03 -15.14 29.59
CA ASP A 319 8.68 -15.65 29.34
C ASP A 319 8.03 -15.07 28.08
N GLY A 320 8.78 -14.26 27.33
CA GLY A 320 8.28 -13.62 26.11
C GLY A 320 8.02 -14.61 24.98
N LYS A 321 6.82 -14.55 24.37
CA LYS A 321 6.50 -15.31 23.14
C LYS A 321 7.36 -14.89 21.96
N LEU A 322 7.69 -13.61 21.89
CA LEU A 322 8.64 -13.04 20.94
C LEU A 322 9.94 -12.73 21.65
N LEU A 323 11.04 -12.94 20.95
CA LEU A 323 12.36 -12.65 21.49
C LEU A 323 12.53 -11.15 21.80
N PHE A 324 12.14 -10.28 20.87
CA PHE A 324 12.34 -8.85 20.98
C PHE A 324 11.09 -8.13 21.55
N LEU A 325 11.06 -7.98 22.87
CA LEU A 325 10.09 -7.14 23.57
C LEU A 325 10.81 -6.01 24.29
N HIS A 326 10.33 -4.79 24.15
CA HIS A 326 10.82 -3.62 24.88
C HIS A 326 9.75 -3.19 25.88
N GLU A 327 10.05 -3.32 27.18
CA GLU A 327 9.07 -3.06 28.26
C GLU A 327 7.75 -3.84 28.06
N GLY A 328 7.87 -5.10 27.69
CA GLY A 328 6.71 -6.01 27.46
C GLY A 328 5.92 -5.73 26.17
N ARG A 329 6.39 -4.84 25.28
CA ARG A 329 5.73 -4.50 24.03
C ARG A 329 6.59 -4.87 22.81
N GLU A 330 5.94 -5.24 21.72
CA GLU A 330 6.61 -5.55 20.46
C GLU A 330 7.37 -4.33 19.92
N LEU A 331 8.50 -4.59 19.27
CA LEU A 331 9.25 -3.53 18.59
C LEU A 331 8.47 -2.95 17.42
N THR A 332 8.58 -1.63 17.21
CA THR A 332 8.02 -0.96 16.04
C THR A 332 9.12 -0.62 15.03
N THR A 333 8.77 -0.70 13.74
CA THR A 333 9.70 -0.35 12.66
C THR A 333 10.13 1.12 12.73
N ASP A 334 9.21 2.01 13.09
CA ASP A 334 9.50 3.45 13.21
C ASP A 334 10.48 3.74 14.34
N THR A 335 10.30 3.14 15.53
CA THR A 335 11.22 3.34 16.65
C THR A 335 12.58 2.71 16.36
N PHE A 336 12.62 1.53 15.74
CA PHE A 336 13.86 0.91 15.29
C PHE A 336 14.65 1.85 14.36
N ASN A 337 14.02 2.36 13.31
CA ASN A 337 14.66 3.27 12.36
C ASN A 337 15.05 4.61 12.98
N ARG A 338 14.25 5.16 13.90
CA ARG A 338 14.55 6.40 14.62
C ARG A 338 15.77 6.22 15.53
N ARG A 339 15.87 5.11 16.27
CA ARG A 339 17.03 4.79 17.11
C ARG A 339 18.27 4.52 16.26
N LEU A 340 18.15 3.74 15.20
CA LEU A 340 19.24 3.51 14.24
C LEU A 340 19.78 4.84 13.70
N LYS A 341 18.91 5.77 13.31
CA LYS A 341 19.30 7.11 12.85
C LYS A 341 20.07 7.88 13.94
N LYS A 342 19.59 7.85 15.19
CA LYS A 342 20.26 8.47 16.32
C LYS A 342 21.68 7.93 16.50
N TYR A 343 21.84 6.62 16.44
CA TYR A 343 23.16 5.97 16.63
C TYR A 343 24.11 6.23 15.45
N CYS A 344 23.62 6.18 14.21
CA CYS A 344 24.41 6.59 13.05
C CYS A 344 24.92 8.03 13.16
N THR A 345 24.05 8.95 13.62
CA THR A 345 24.45 10.35 13.83
C THR A 345 25.52 10.47 14.94
N ALA A 346 25.42 9.70 16.00
CA ALA A 346 26.38 9.73 17.11
C ALA A 346 27.81 9.30 16.69
N VAL A 347 27.92 8.40 15.70
CA VAL A 347 29.22 7.95 15.17
C VAL A 347 29.61 8.63 13.85
N GLY A 348 28.84 9.61 13.38
CA GLY A 348 29.16 10.40 12.19
C GLY A 348 29.00 9.68 10.85
N ILE A 349 28.19 8.59 10.80
CA ILE A 349 27.96 7.82 9.58
C ILE A 349 26.59 8.13 8.94
N PRO A 350 26.41 7.89 7.63
CA PRO A 350 25.14 8.07 6.96
C PRO A 350 24.05 7.15 7.54
N TYR A 351 22.85 7.68 7.78
CA TYR A 351 21.69 6.86 8.11
C TYR A 351 21.16 6.14 6.87
N LEU A 352 21.13 4.83 6.94
CA LEU A 352 20.43 3.95 6.02
C LEU A 352 19.39 3.14 6.80
N SER A 353 18.17 2.98 6.24
CA SER A 353 17.06 2.30 6.96
C SER A 353 17.34 0.82 7.24
N SER A 354 16.55 0.20 8.12
CA SER A 354 16.63 -1.23 8.47
C SER A 354 16.71 -2.16 7.25
N HIS A 355 15.98 -1.84 6.16
CA HIS A 355 16.06 -2.60 4.93
C HIS A 355 17.47 -2.56 4.29
N LYS A 356 18.24 -1.49 4.52
CA LYS A 356 19.59 -1.34 4.01
C LYS A 356 20.63 -2.13 4.82
N ILE A 357 20.34 -2.45 6.07
CA ILE A 357 21.16 -3.38 6.87
C ILE A 357 21.16 -4.75 6.18
N ARG A 358 19.99 -5.23 5.76
CA ARG A 358 19.88 -6.49 5.01
C ARG A 358 20.63 -6.45 3.66
N PHE A 359 20.58 -5.30 2.94
CA PHE A 359 21.41 -5.09 1.76
C PHE A 359 22.90 -5.18 2.07
N THR A 360 23.33 -4.63 3.21
CA THR A 360 24.71 -4.70 3.67
C THR A 360 25.16 -6.15 3.85
N GLY A 361 24.38 -6.96 4.59
CA GLY A 361 24.69 -8.38 4.80
C GLY A 361 24.81 -9.16 3.50
N ALA A 362 23.83 -9.01 2.59
CA ALA A 362 23.87 -9.68 1.28
C ALA A 362 25.06 -9.24 0.42
N SER A 363 25.39 -7.93 0.43
CA SER A 363 26.53 -7.39 -0.32
C SER A 363 27.87 -7.88 0.26
N MET A 364 27.97 -8.03 1.58
CA MET A 364 29.15 -8.58 2.24
C MET A 364 29.37 -10.05 1.88
N LEU A 365 28.33 -10.88 1.90
CA LEU A 365 28.40 -12.28 1.46
C LEU A 365 28.88 -12.37 0.01
N TYR A 366 28.34 -11.56 -0.87
CA TYR A 366 28.73 -11.52 -2.26
C TYR A 366 30.19 -11.06 -2.44
N ALA A 367 30.62 -10.03 -1.72
CA ALA A 367 32.02 -9.56 -1.73
C ALA A 367 33.00 -10.60 -1.17
N ALA A 368 32.57 -11.46 -0.25
CA ALA A 368 33.32 -12.60 0.25
C ALA A 368 33.37 -13.79 -0.73
N GLY A 369 32.74 -13.68 -1.91
CA GLY A 369 32.76 -14.70 -2.96
C GLY A 369 31.59 -15.69 -2.93
N VAL A 370 30.59 -15.49 -2.06
CA VAL A 370 29.41 -16.36 -2.03
C VAL A 370 28.57 -16.11 -3.29
N PRO A 371 28.25 -17.13 -4.10
CA PRO A 371 27.47 -16.97 -5.33
C PRO A 371 26.06 -16.43 -5.06
N ALA A 372 25.54 -15.62 -5.99
CA ALA A 372 24.21 -15.04 -5.86
C ALA A 372 23.10 -16.09 -5.68
N VAL A 373 23.26 -17.27 -6.27
CA VAL A 373 22.31 -18.40 -6.16
C VAL A 373 22.26 -18.99 -4.73
N GLU A 374 23.37 -18.91 -3.99
CA GLU A 374 23.43 -19.34 -2.59
C GLU A 374 22.91 -18.24 -1.63
N ILE A 375 23.09 -16.97 -1.98
CA ILE A 375 22.54 -15.83 -1.23
C ILE A 375 21.01 -15.74 -1.39
N GLN A 376 20.46 -16.17 -2.53
CA GLN A 376 19.04 -16.10 -2.82
C GLN A 376 18.15 -16.77 -1.76
N PRO A 377 18.36 -18.04 -1.37
CA PRO A 377 17.55 -18.69 -0.35
C PRO A 377 17.72 -18.05 1.03
N LEU A 378 18.91 -17.56 1.39
CA LEU A 378 19.14 -16.82 2.64
C LEU A 378 18.33 -15.52 2.68
N LEU A 379 18.10 -14.89 1.55
CA LEU A 379 17.22 -13.73 1.42
C LEU A 379 15.73 -14.12 1.32
N GLY A 380 15.37 -15.38 1.18
CA GLY A 380 14.00 -15.80 0.92
C GLY A 380 13.42 -15.13 -0.33
N HIS A 381 14.21 -15.07 -1.41
CA HIS A 381 13.79 -14.51 -2.69
C HIS A 381 13.35 -15.61 -3.66
N SER A 382 12.19 -15.50 -4.23
CA SER A 382 11.67 -16.44 -5.24
C SER A 382 12.36 -16.30 -6.61
N ASN A 383 13.15 -15.24 -6.83
CA ASN A 383 13.71 -14.88 -8.12
C ASN A 383 15.12 -14.31 -7.95
N LEU A 384 16.06 -14.79 -8.76
CA LEU A 384 17.47 -14.37 -8.72
C LEU A 384 17.66 -12.88 -9.05
N ALA A 385 16.83 -12.30 -9.93
CA ALA A 385 16.90 -10.87 -10.25
C ALA A 385 16.66 -9.97 -9.03
N MET A 386 15.84 -10.42 -8.07
CA MET A 386 15.68 -9.72 -6.79
C MET A 386 17.00 -9.74 -6.00
N THR A 387 17.71 -10.86 -5.97
CA THR A 387 19.00 -10.98 -5.28
C THR A 387 20.07 -10.14 -5.95
N GLN A 388 20.14 -10.14 -7.28
CA GLN A 388 21.07 -9.29 -8.05
C GLN A 388 20.88 -7.80 -7.75
N HIS A 389 19.64 -7.37 -7.51
CA HIS A 389 19.39 -5.99 -7.09
C HIS A 389 20.01 -5.66 -5.71
N TYR A 390 20.15 -6.63 -4.84
CA TYR A 390 20.75 -6.48 -3.49
C TYR A 390 22.28 -6.51 -3.52
N ILE A 391 22.90 -7.36 -4.35
CA ILE A 391 24.36 -7.60 -4.36
C ILE A 391 25.12 -6.70 -5.33
N GLY A 392 24.47 -5.96 -6.21
CA GLY A 392 25.11 -5.03 -7.17
C GLY A 392 25.67 -3.75 -6.53
N GLN A 393 25.79 -3.69 -5.22
CA GLN A 393 26.32 -2.53 -4.48
C GLN A 393 27.67 -2.91 -3.86
N GLN A 394 28.68 -2.16 -4.20
CA GLN A 394 30.03 -2.39 -3.66
C GLN A 394 30.07 -2.02 -2.17
N VAL A 395 30.46 -3.01 -1.37
CA VAL A 395 30.83 -2.83 0.05
C VAL A 395 32.33 -2.54 0.17
N THR A 396 33.06 -2.89 -0.86
CA THR A 396 34.51 -2.62 -1.03
C THR A 396 34.76 -1.75 -2.27
N PRO A 397 35.84 -0.94 -2.31
CA PRO A 397 36.25 -0.25 -3.53
C PRO A 397 36.42 -1.25 -4.68
N GLN A 398 35.96 -0.86 -5.86
CA GLN A 398 36.10 -1.67 -7.06
C GLN A 398 37.62 -1.82 -7.35
N ASP A 399 38.11 -3.03 -7.27
CA ASP A 399 39.45 -3.31 -7.76
C ASP A 399 39.41 -3.46 -9.29
N ASP A 400 39.48 -2.31 -9.97
CA ASP A 400 39.50 -2.26 -11.44
C ASP A 400 40.69 -3.06 -12.03
N SER A 401 41.72 -3.37 -11.20
CA SER A 401 42.86 -4.20 -11.60
C SER A 401 42.46 -5.67 -11.86
N LYS A 402 41.35 -6.15 -11.21
CA LYS A 402 40.86 -7.52 -11.46
C LYS A 402 40.28 -7.66 -12.87
N MET A 403 39.53 -6.65 -13.35
CA MET A 403 38.98 -6.65 -14.71
C MET A 403 40.10 -6.52 -15.75
N ALA A 404 41.08 -5.66 -15.50
CA ALA A 404 42.25 -5.52 -16.37
C ALA A 404 43.04 -6.83 -16.48
N ARG A 405 43.26 -7.57 -15.39
CA ARG A 405 43.98 -8.88 -15.41
C ARG A 405 43.21 -9.98 -16.14
N ILE A 406 41.90 -9.92 -16.22
CA ILE A 406 41.07 -10.91 -16.91
C ILE A 406 40.98 -10.59 -18.42
N LEU A 407 40.98 -9.33 -18.78
CA LEU A 407 40.82 -8.87 -20.16
C LEU A 407 42.14 -8.78 -20.94
N ILE A 408 43.29 -8.93 -20.26
CA ILE A 408 44.65 -8.90 -20.86
C ILE A 408 45.21 -10.33 -21.13
N LYS A 409 44.41 -11.36 -20.87
CA LYS A 409 44.68 -12.71 -21.34
C LYS A 409 43.87 -12.99 -22.59
#